data_54dea5764720b33670b2982c3caacb85
#
_entry.id   54dea5764720b33670b2982c3caacb85
#
_cell.length_a   1.000
_cell.length_b   1.000
_cell.length_c   1.000
_cell.angle_alpha   90.00
_cell.angle_beta   90.00
_cell.angle_gamma   90.00
#
_symmetry.space_group_name_H-M   'P 1'
#
loop_
_entity.id
_entity.type
_entity.pdbx_description
1 polymer ?
#
loop_
_entity_poly.entity_id
_entity_poly.type
_entity_poly.pdbx_seq_one_letter_code
_entity_poly.pdbx_strand_id
1 'polypeptide(L)'
;MKYFTFAAGLFTASMTLAQTPILTIYAPDYFASEWGPGPAIEAAFEESCSCDLQFKTGDVLSRIILEGERTEADAVIGLNTDITKKARETGLFASHGQDNAQLTLPIEWSDEIFLPFNYGHTAFIYNTEKVANPPASFDALVNSGTDLSLVIQDPRSSISGLALGLWVKAVYGEQAEAVWQKLAPKIL
;
A
#
# COMPACT_ATOMS: atom_id res chain seq x y z
N MET A 1 -75.39 20.24 -30.88
CA MET A 1 -74.29 19.35 -31.09
C MET A 1 -73.07 19.92 -30.36
N LYS A 2 -72.62 19.28 -29.23
CA LYS A 2 -71.46 19.72 -28.45
C LYS A 2 -70.32 18.73 -28.76
N TYR A 3 -69.24 19.24 -29.38
CA TYR A 3 -68.02 18.44 -29.64
C TYR A 3 -67.14 18.41 -28.40
N PHE A 4 -66.91 17.23 -27.84
CA PHE A 4 -65.97 16.99 -26.78
C PHE A 4 -64.63 16.63 -27.43
N THR A 5 -63.63 17.51 -27.29
CA THR A 5 -62.26 17.24 -27.76
C THR A 5 -61.49 16.55 -26.61
N PHE A 6 -61.12 15.30 -26.84
CA PHE A 6 -60.29 14.53 -25.89
C PHE A 6 -58.80 14.83 -26.21
N ALA A 7 -58.11 15.51 -25.36
CA ALA A 7 -56.67 15.73 -25.46
C ALA A 7 -55.94 14.52 -24.85
N ALA A 8 -55.36 13.70 -25.68
CA ALA A 8 -54.46 12.61 -25.24
C ALA A 8 -53.10 13.20 -24.87
N GLY A 9 -52.79 13.28 -23.58
CA GLY A 9 -51.46 13.66 -23.09
C GLY A 9 -50.49 12.51 -23.27
N LEU A 10 -49.49 12.68 -24.14
CA LEU A 10 -48.35 11.77 -24.24
C LEU A 10 -47.45 11.97 -22.97
N PHE A 11 -47.46 11.01 -22.08
CA PHE A 11 -46.45 10.89 -21.00
C PHE A 11 -45.19 10.30 -21.62
N THR A 12 -44.19 11.12 -21.91
CA THR A 12 -42.82 10.65 -22.20
C THR A 12 -42.15 10.30 -20.87
N ALA A 13 -42.03 9.00 -20.58
CA ALA A 13 -41.22 8.51 -19.49
C ALA A 13 -39.74 8.72 -19.91
N SER A 14 -39.06 9.70 -19.30
CA SER A 14 -37.61 9.87 -19.42
C SER A 14 -36.96 8.71 -18.63
N MET A 15 -36.43 7.72 -19.34
CA MET A 15 -35.51 6.72 -18.76
C MET A 15 -34.20 7.46 -18.46
N THR A 16 -34.01 7.85 -17.21
CA THR A 16 -32.69 8.19 -16.69
C THR A 16 -31.88 6.90 -16.66
N LEU A 17 -30.93 6.75 -17.58
CA LEU A 17 -29.87 5.74 -17.49
C LEU A 17 -29.10 6.07 -16.21
N ALA A 18 -29.20 5.21 -15.21
CA ALA A 18 -28.37 5.30 -14.02
C ALA A 18 -26.91 5.13 -14.47
N GLN A 19 -26.10 6.15 -14.24
CA GLN A 19 -24.67 6.09 -14.51
C GLN A 19 -24.04 5.09 -13.52
N THR A 20 -23.22 4.18 -14.02
CA THR A 20 -22.47 3.24 -13.16
C THR A 20 -21.61 4.06 -12.18
N PRO A 21 -21.74 3.86 -10.86
CA PRO A 21 -20.92 4.57 -9.90
C PRO A 21 -19.43 4.26 -10.12
N ILE A 22 -18.59 5.28 -10.05
CA ILE A 22 -17.13 5.11 -10.11
C ILE A 22 -16.61 5.06 -8.69
N LEU A 23 -15.76 4.06 -8.39
CA LEU A 23 -15.01 3.95 -7.15
C LEU A 23 -13.53 4.17 -7.45
N THR A 24 -12.96 5.26 -6.95
CA THR A 24 -11.57 5.64 -7.21
C THR A 24 -10.67 5.20 -6.05
N ILE A 25 -9.64 4.38 -6.36
CA ILE A 25 -8.64 3.92 -5.39
C ILE A 25 -7.27 4.48 -5.78
N TYR A 26 -6.61 5.18 -4.86
CA TYR A 26 -5.22 5.54 -5.04
C TYR A 26 -4.33 4.39 -4.58
N ALA A 27 -3.39 3.98 -5.44
CA ALA A 27 -2.54 2.83 -5.23
C ALA A 27 -1.10 3.08 -5.74
N PRO A 28 -0.08 2.38 -5.23
CA PRO A 28 1.25 2.42 -5.84
C PRO A 28 1.23 1.76 -7.23
N ASP A 29 2.14 2.20 -8.11
CA ASP A 29 2.23 1.71 -9.49
C ASP A 29 2.33 0.18 -9.57
N TYR A 30 3.12 -0.45 -8.71
CA TYR A 30 3.29 -1.91 -8.70
C TYR A 30 2.00 -2.68 -8.38
N PHE A 31 1.07 -2.05 -7.63
CA PHE A 31 -0.20 -2.68 -7.25
C PHE A 31 -1.16 -2.77 -8.44
N ALA A 32 -1.30 -1.66 -9.18
CA ALA A 32 -2.25 -1.54 -10.28
C ALA A 32 -1.64 -1.87 -11.66
N SER A 33 -0.36 -2.27 -11.72
CA SER A 33 0.27 -2.74 -12.96
C SER A 33 -0.35 -4.06 -13.45
N GLU A 34 -0.13 -4.42 -14.71
CA GLU A 34 -0.60 -5.70 -15.30
C GLU A 34 -0.08 -6.94 -14.53
N TRP A 35 1.04 -6.80 -13.84
CA TRP A 35 1.68 -7.85 -13.02
C TRP A 35 1.29 -7.77 -11.53
N GLY A 36 0.59 -6.71 -11.15
CA GLY A 36 0.13 -6.50 -9.78
C GLY A 36 -1.22 -7.19 -9.51
N PRO A 37 -1.67 -7.16 -8.27
CA PRO A 37 -2.95 -7.75 -7.88
C PRO A 37 -4.16 -6.90 -8.29
N GLY A 38 -3.95 -5.61 -8.63
CA GLY A 38 -5.02 -4.65 -8.91
C GLY A 38 -6.01 -5.11 -9.96
N PRO A 39 -5.58 -5.52 -11.18
CA PRO A 39 -6.51 -5.93 -12.23
C PRO A 39 -7.41 -7.12 -11.85
N ALA A 40 -6.87 -8.07 -11.08
CA ALA A 40 -7.67 -9.22 -10.63
C ALA A 40 -8.69 -8.83 -9.53
N ILE A 41 -8.31 -7.87 -8.66
CA ILE A 41 -9.20 -7.32 -7.63
C ILE A 41 -10.31 -6.49 -8.27
N GLU A 42 -9.99 -5.64 -9.24
CA GLU A 42 -10.93 -4.85 -10.03
C GLU A 42 -12.01 -5.75 -10.64
N ALA A 43 -11.59 -6.72 -11.45
CA ALA A 43 -12.51 -7.64 -12.10
C ALA A 43 -13.44 -8.38 -11.12
N ALA A 44 -12.88 -8.92 -10.02
CA ALA A 44 -13.66 -9.66 -9.03
C ALA A 44 -14.60 -8.76 -8.21
N PHE A 45 -14.19 -7.51 -7.94
CA PHE A 45 -15.00 -6.58 -7.15
C PHE A 45 -16.16 -6.03 -7.97
N GLU A 46 -15.94 -5.69 -9.23
CA GLU A 46 -16.97 -5.18 -10.15
C GLU A 46 -18.10 -6.17 -10.39
N GLU A 47 -17.82 -7.48 -10.38
CA GLU A 47 -18.87 -8.52 -10.44
C GLU A 47 -19.89 -8.41 -9.29
N SER A 48 -19.49 -7.84 -8.15
CA SER A 48 -20.31 -7.77 -6.94
C SER A 48 -20.87 -6.38 -6.63
N CYS A 49 -20.12 -5.31 -6.94
CA CYS A 49 -20.51 -3.95 -6.52
C CYS A 49 -21.45 -3.23 -7.50
N SER A 50 -21.55 -3.68 -8.74
CA SER A 50 -22.23 -2.92 -9.81
C SER A 50 -21.65 -1.51 -9.97
N CYS A 51 -20.35 -1.35 -9.81
CA CYS A 51 -19.58 -0.12 -9.92
C CYS A 51 -18.44 -0.28 -10.93
N ASP A 52 -17.79 0.82 -11.29
CA ASP A 52 -16.56 0.90 -12.08
C ASP A 52 -15.40 1.24 -11.12
N LEU A 53 -14.53 0.27 -10.81
CA LEU A 53 -13.42 0.45 -9.89
C LEU A 53 -12.20 0.95 -10.68
N GLN A 54 -11.70 2.12 -10.34
CA GLN A 54 -10.59 2.75 -11.02
C GLN A 54 -9.39 2.94 -10.10
N PHE A 55 -8.22 2.45 -10.51
CA PHE A 55 -6.96 2.74 -9.83
C PHE A 55 -6.30 3.99 -10.40
N LYS A 56 -5.92 4.93 -9.53
CA LYS A 56 -5.04 6.06 -9.86
C LYS A 56 -3.71 5.86 -9.15
N THR A 57 -2.62 5.73 -9.92
CA THR A 57 -1.32 5.32 -9.37
C THR A 57 -0.41 6.50 -9.03
N GLY A 58 0.61 6.22 -8.20
CA GLY A 58 1.65 7.17 -7.80
C GLY A 58 1.99 7.13 -6.31
N ASP A 59 2.60 8.20 -5.80
CA ASP A 59 2.83 8.39 -4.37
C ASP A 59 1.52 8.75 -3.66
N VAL A 60 0.92 7.75 -3.06
CA VAL A 60 -0.44 7.81 -2.50
C VAL A 60 -0.56 8.88 -1.42
N LEU A 61 0.31 8.86 -0.40
CA LEU A 61 0.18 9.77 0.74
C LEU A 61 0.48 11.21 0.36
N SER A 62 1.53 11.44 -0.43
CA SER A 62 1.86 12.79 -0.89
C SER A 62 0.75 13.39 -1.73
N ARG A 63 0.10 12.58 -2.56
CA ARG A 63 -1.04 13.00 -3.37
C ARG A 63 -2.24 13.38 -2.51
N ILE A 64 -2.62 12.55 -1.53
CA ILE A 64 -3.71 12.84 -0.58
C ILE A 64 -3.44 14.14 0.18
N ILE A 65 -2.21 14.36 0.66
CA ILE A 65 -1.83 15.58 1.37
C ILE A 65 -1.96 16.82 0.46
N LEU A 66 -1.54 16.70 -0.80
CA LEU A 66 -1.60 17.79 -1.77
C LEU A 66 -3.04 18.17 -2.16
N GLU A 67 -3.88 17.18 -2.37
CA GLU A 67 -5.28 17.37 -2.77
C GLU A 67 -6.16 17.79 -1.59
N GLY A 68 -5.88 17.30 -0.38
CA GLY A 68 -6.64 17.57 0.83
C GLY A 68 -8.10 17.13 0.67
N GLU A 69 -9.04 17.97 1.11
CA GLU A 69 -10.48 17.73 1.00
C GLU A 69 -11.01 17.66 -0.46
N ARG A 70 -10.19 17.99 -1.44
CA ARG A 70 -10.53 17.90 -2.87
C ARG A 70 -10.12 16.58 -3.50
N THR A 71 -9.62 15.65 -2.71
CA THR A 71 -9.25 14.33 -3.23
C THR A 71 -10.44 13.64 -3.87
N GLU A 72 -10.19 12.96 -4.98
CA GLU A 72 -11.17 12.12 -5.67
C GLU A 72 -11.09 10.65 -5.20
N ALA A 73 -10.18 10.34 -4.26
CA ALA A 73 -10.03 8.99 -3.76
C ALA A 73 -11.16 8.63 -2.77
N ASP A 74 -11.87 7.55 -3.04
CA ASP A 74 -12.79 6.91 -2.11
C ASP A 74 -12.03 6.02 -1.12
N ALA A 75 -10.91 5.41 -1.58
CA ALA A 75 -10.03 4.61 -0.74
C ALA A 75 -8.57 4.72 -1.21
N VAL A 76 -7.65 4.29 -0.35
CA VAL A 76 -6.23 4.20 -0.68
C VAL A 76 -5.66 2.84 -0.31
N ILE A 77 -4.71 2.36 -1.09
CA ILE A 77 -3.96 1.12 -0.86
C ILE A 77 -2.46 1.46 -0.86
N GLY A 78 -1.67 0.74 -0.06
CA GLY A 78 -0.21 0.83 -0.08
C GLY A 78 0.40 1.77 0.95
N LEU A 79 -0.36 2.14 1.99
CA LEU A 79 0.21 2.81 3.16
C LEU A 79 0.86 1.75 4.06
N ASN A 80 2.14 1.93 4.36
CA ASN A 80 2.86 1.08 5.31
C ASN A 80 2.73 1.63 6.74
N THR A 81 3.00 0.80 7.73
CA THR A 81 2.86 1.17 9.14
C THR A 81 3.73 2.36 9.58
N ASP A 82 4.86 2.60 8.89
CA ASP A 82 5.75 3.73 9.17
C ASP A 82 5.14 5.10 8.82
N ILE A 83 4.19 5.15 7.87
CA ILE A 83 3.55 6.40 7.44
C ILE A 83 2.11 6.58 7.93
N THR A 84 1.52 5.57 8.60
CA THR A 84 0.13 5.67 9.09
C THR A 84 -0.07 6.80 10.09
N LYS A 85 0.92 7.12 10.93
CA LYS A 85 0.85 8.28 11.83
C LYS A 85 0.67 9.58 11.04
N LYS A 86 1.51 9.80 10.03
CA LYS A 86 1.44 11.00 9.17
C LYS A 86 0.13 11.05 8.38
N ALA A 87 -0.34 9.91 7.90
CA ALA A 87 -1.62 9.80 7.22
C ALA A 87 -2.78 10.21 8.16
N ARG A 88 -2.81 9.70 9.38
CA ARG A 88 -3.81 10.03 10.39
C ARG A 88 -3.85 11.53 10.74
N GLU A 89 -2.67 12.16 10.83
CA GLU A 89 -2.53 13.61 11.14
C GLU A 89 -3.14 14.51 10.06
N THR A 90 -3.42 14.00 8.86
CA THR A 90 -4.13 14.75 7.80
C THR A 90 -5.60 14.98 8.13
N GLY A 91 -6.22 14.13 8.95
CA GLY A 91 -7.65 14.16 9.23
C GLY A 91 -8.55 13.72 8.06
N LEU A 92 -7.99 13.23 6.96
CA LEU A 92 -8.72 12.89 5.73
C LEU A 92 -9.21 11.43 5.69
N PHE A 93 -8.77 10.60 6.65
CA PHE A 93 -9.12 9.19 6.69
C PHE A 93 -10.24 8.93 7.72
N ALA A 94 -11.24 8.17 7.32
CA ALA A 94 -12.36 7.76 8.17
C ALA A 94 -12.17 6.33 8.69
N SER A 95 -12.96 5.95 9.68
CA SER A 95 -13.01 4.57 10.18
C SER A 95 -13.48 3.62 9.06
N HIS A 96 -12.78 2.49 8.91
CA HIS A 96 -13.11 1.47 7.91
C HIS A 96 -14.33 0.62 8.29
N GLY A 97 -14.76 0.59 9.56
CA GLY A 97 -15.95 -0.13 10.02
C GLY A 97 -15.89 -1.66 9.86
N GLN A 98 -14.72 -2.24 9.57
CA GLN A 98 -14.56 -3.69 9.40
C GLN A 98 -14.18 -4.37 10.72
N ASP A 99 -14.56 -5.65 10.85
CA ASP A 99 -14.18 -6.48 11.99
C ASP A 99 -12.74 -7.00 11.82
N ASN A 100 -11.84 -6.55 12.68
CA ASN A 100 -10.44 -6.97 12.69
C ASN A 100 -10.24 -8.41 13.18
N ALA A 101 -11.24 -9.01 13.83
CA ALA A 101 -11.13 -10.39 14.36
C ALA A 101 -10.94 -11.45 13.26
N GLN A 102 -11.26 -11.13 12.00
CA GLN A 102 -11.08 -12.03 10.86
C GLN A 102 -9.66 -11.96 10.24
N LEU A 103 -8.82 -11.02 10.69
CA LEU A 103 -7.46 -10.87 10.17
C LEU A 103 -6.55 -11.97 10.71
N THR A 104 -5.80 -12.60 9.79
CA THR A 104 -4.74 -13.56 10.14
C THR A 104 -3.38 -12.89 9.99
N LEU A 105 -2.90 -12.25 11.05
CA LEU A 105 -1.64 -11.52 11.08
C LEU A 105 -0.71 -12.10 12.14
N PRO A 106 0.62 -11.95 12.02
CA PRO A 106 1.58 -12.38 13.04
C PRO A 106 1.56 -11.49 14.30
N ILE A 107 0.83 -10.36 14.27
CA ILE A 107 0.65 -9.41 15.37
C ILE A 107 -0.82 -9.08 15.53
N GLU A 108 -1.23 -8.66 16.72
CA GLU A 108 -2.56 -8.10 16.95
C GLU A 108 -2.72 -6.77 16.21
N TRP A 109 -3.88 -6.56 15.61
CA TRP A 109 -4.22 -5.34 14.90
C TRP A 109 -5.56 -4.79 15.38
N SER A 110 -5.55 -3.54 15.84
CA SER A 110 -6.72 -2.89 16.42
C SER A 110 -6.95 -1.47 15.88
N ASP A 111 -6.30 -1.11 14.78
CA ASP A 111 -6.49 0.22 14.16
C ASP A 111 -7.88 0.32 13.53
N GLU A 112 -8.59 1.41 13.77
CA GLU A 112 -9.94 1.64 13.27
C GLU A 112 -9.96 2.35 11.90
N ILE A 113 -8.84 2.95 11.48
CA ILE A 113 -8.73 3.72 10.24
C ILE A 113 -8.00 2.92 9.16
N PHE A 114 -6.92 2.25 9.52
CA PHE A 114 -6.07 1.52 8.59
C PHE A 114 -6.26 0.02 8.73
N LEU A 115 -6.71 -0.62 7.65
CA LEU A 115 -6.94 -2.04 7.58
C LEU A 115 -5.79 -2.71 6.81
N PRO A 116 -5.04 -3.64 7.41
CA PRO A 116 -3.97 -4.36 6.69
C PRO A 116 -4.59 -5.39 5.75
N PHE A 117 -4.15 -5.43 4.50
CA PHE A 117 -4.55 -6.44 3.53
C PHE A 117 -3.44 -7.45 3.23
N ASN A 118 -2.20 -7.12 3.58
CA ASN A 118 -1.07 -8.05 3.52
C ASN A 118 0.01 -7.68 4.55
N TYR A 119 0.96 -8.59 4.72
CA TYR A 119 2.20 -8.35 5.41
C TYR A 119 3.34 -9.08 4.71
N GLY A 120 4.57 -8.69 4.99
CA GLY A 120 5.76 -9.32 4.42
C GLY A 120 6.90 -9.39 5.42
N HIS A 121 7.92 -10.16 5.07
CA HIS A 121 9.17 -10.25 5.81
C HIS A 121 10.29 -9.64 4.97
N THR A 122 11.22 -8.95 5.63
CA THR A 122 12.46 -8.51 5.01
C THR A 122 13.52 -9.58 5.18
N ALA A 123 14.23 -9.89 4.09
CA ALA A 123 15.28 -10.88 4.09
C ALA A 123 16.45 -10.42 3.22
N PHE A 124 17.64 -10.96 3.51
CA PHE A 124 18.77 -10.88 2.58
C PHE A 124 18.63 -11.92 1.48
N ILE A 125 18.87 -11.51 0.25
CA ILE A 125 19.03 -12.41 -0.89
C ILE A 125 20.47 -12.36 -1.35
N TYR A 126 20.98 -13.44 -1.92
CA TYR A 126 22.34 -13.53 -2.43
C TYR A 126 22.40 -14.36 -3.72
N ASN A 127 23.41 -14.09 -4.52
CA ASN A 127 23.68 -14.90 -5.71
C ASN A 127 24.49 -16.15 -5.28
N THR A 128 23.91 -17.34 -5.43
CA THR A 128 24.50 -18.60 -5.03
C THR A 128 25.76 -18.98 -5.85
N GLU A 129 25.91 -18.43 -7.05
CA GLU A 129 27.11 -18.64 -7.87
C GLU A 129 28.29 -17.80 -7.38
N LYS A 130 28.01 -16.67 -6.70
CA LYS A 130 29.04 -15.74 -6.21
C LYS A 130 29.35 -15.92 -4.73
N VAL A 131 28.38 -16.32 -3.93
CA VAL A 131 28.51 -16.46 -2.49
C VAL A 131 28.17 -17.89 -2.08
N ALA A 132 29.21 -18.74 -2.03
CA ALA A 132 29.05 -20.14 -1.68
C ALA A 132 28.66 -20.35 -0.21
N ASN A 133 29.13 -19.49 0.70
CA ASN A 133 28.87 -19.56 2.14
C ASN A 133 28.36 -18.20 2.65
N PRO A 134 27.06 -17.91 2.53
CA PRO A 134 26.51 -16.65 2.99
C PRO A 134 26.56 -16.58 4.54
N PRO A 135 26.72 -15.38 5.11
CA PRO A 135 26.62 -15.19 6.55
C PRO A 135 25.24 -15.68 7.06
N ALA A 136 25.24 -16.52 8.08
CA ALA A 136 24.02 -17.12 8.65
C ALA A 136 23.39 -16.25 9.76
N SER A 137 24.01 -15.12 10.12
CA SER A 137 23.51 -14.19 11.14
C SER A 137 24.01 -12.78 10.86
N PHE A 138 23.41 -11.78 11.55
CA PHE A 138 23.92 -10.40 11.51
C PHE A 138 25.35 -10.31 12.02
N ASP A 139 25.70 -11.02 13.08
CA ASP A 139 27.06 -11.02 13.60
C ASP A 139 28.07 -11.56 12.61
N ALA A 140 27.71 -12.65 11.93
CA ALA A 140 28.54 -13.19 10.84
C ALA A 140 28.67 -12.20 9.67
N LEU A 141 27.60 -11.49 9.32
CA LEU A 141 27.60 -10.45 8.28
C LEU A 141 28.45 -9.25 8.67
N VAL A 142 28.27 -8.74 9.89
CA VAL A 142 29.02 -7.57 10.42
C VAL A 142 30.50 -7.85 10.49
N ASN A 143 30.88 -9.06 10.89
CA ASN A 143 32.29 -9.48 11.05
C ASN A 143 32.88 -10.18 9.83
N SER A 144 32.15 -10.28 8.70
CA SER A 144 32.71 -10.81 7.43
C SER A 144 33.79 -9.89 6.88
N GLY A 145 34.62 -10.40 5.96
CA GLY A 145 35.57 -9.60 5.21
C GLY A 145 34.92 -8.55 4.32
N THR A 146 35.74 -7.65 3.76
CA THR A 146 35.28 -6.60 2.82
C THR A 146 35.13 -7.11 1.38
N ASP A 147 35.42 -8.37 1.13
CA ASP A 147 35.15 -9.07 -0.11
C ASP A 147 33.66 -9.37 -0.33
N LEU A 148 32.85 -9.30 0.74
CA LEU A 148 31.41 -9.38 0.68
C LEU A 148 30.81 -7.98 0.51
N SER A 149 30.14 -7.76 -0.61
CA SER A 149 29.44 -6.49 -0.90
C SER A 149 27.95 -6.59 -0.57
N LEU A 150 27.41 -5.49 -0.01
CA LEU A 150 25.99 -5.34 0.31
C LEU A 150 25.37 -4.29 -0.59
N VAL A 151 24.24 -4.62 -1.20
CA VAL A 151 23.35 -3.65 -1.83
C VAL A 151 22.19 -3.40 -0.86
N ILE A 152 22.01 -2.17 -0.44
CA ILE A 152 20.90 -1.76 0.42
C ILE A 152 20.12 -0.65 -0.27
N GLN A 153 18.85 -0.54 0.09
CA GLN A 153 18.01 0.57 -0.38
C GLN A 153 18.08 1.75 0.60
N ASP A 154 17.87 2.96 0.08
CA ASP A 154 17.83 4.16 0.91
C ASP A 154 16.62 4.09 1.87
N PRO A 155 16.84 4.13 3.20
CA PRO A 155 15.76 4.04 4.19
C PRO A 155 14.80 5.24 4.18
N ARG A 156 15.16 6.35 3.51
CA ARG A 156 14.32 7.53 3.39
C ARG A 156 13.25 7.40 2.31
N SER A 157 13.46 6.49 1.37
CA SER A 157 12.60 6.30 0.18
C SER A 157 12.13 4.86 -0.01
N SER A 158 12.64 3.92 0.77
CA SER A 158 12.32 2.49 0.64
C SER A 158 12.00 1.86 1.97
N ILE A 159 10.84 1.15 2.00
CA ILE A 159 10.43 0.38 3.18
C ILE A 159 11.42 -0.74 3.49
N SER A 160 12.05 -1.36 2.49
CA SER A 160 13.06 -2.41 2.71
C SER A 160 14.34 -1.84 3.34
N GLY A 161 14.76 -0.63 2.93
CA GLY A 161 15.87 0.07 3.55
C GLY A 161 15.57 0.47 5.00
N LEU A 162 14.37 1.00 5.25
CA LEU A 162 13.91 1.33 6.60
C LEU A 162 13.83 0.07 7.49
N ALA A 163 13.25 -1.02 6.98
CA ALA A 163 13.13 -2.28 7.69
C ALA A 163 14.51 -2.83 8.10
N LEU A 164 15.52 -2.76 7.23
CA LEU A 164 16.90 -3.13 7.57
C LEU A 164 17.46 -2.25 8.70
N GLY A 165 17.23 -0.94 8.64
CA GLY A 165 17.64 0.00 9.69
C GLY A 165 17.03 -0.34 11.04
N LEU A 166 15.71 -0.58 11.06
CA LEU A 166 14.96 -0.98 12.25
C LEU A 166 15.41 -2.36 12.77
N TRP A 167 15.70 -3.30 11.88
CA TRP A 167 16.17 -4.63 12.25
C TRP A 167 17.54 -4.57 12.92
N VAL A 168 18.49 -3.81 12.38
CA VAL A 168 19.80 -3.56 13.03
C VAL A 168 19.61 -2.91 14.41
N LYS A 169 18.73 -1.93 14.53
CA LYS A 169 18.43 -1.28 15.82
C LYS A 169 17.79 -2.25 16.82
N ALA A 170 16.89 -3.11 16.37
CA ALA A 170 16.25 -4.12 17.21
C ALA A 170 17.23 -5.17 17.76
N VAL A 171 18.21 -5.59 16.92
CA VAL A 171 19.18 -6.61 17.32
C VAL A 171 20.29 -6.03 18.23
N TYR A 172 20.79 -4.82 17.90
CA TYR A 172 21.99 -4.27 18.53
C TYR A 172 21.73 -3.11 19.51
N GLY A 173 20.51 -2.59 19.58
CA GLY A 173 20.16 -1.53 20.51
C GLY A 173 21.08 -0.31 20.36
N GLU A 174 21.74 0.09 21.45
CA GLU A 174 22.66 1.22 21.50
C GLU A 174 23.94 1.00 20.68
N GLN A 175 24.26 -0.25 20.32
CA GLN A 175 25.43 -0.58 19.50
C GLN A 175 25.16 -0.48 18.01
N ALA A 176 23.94 -0.18 17.57
CA ALA A 176 23.55 -0.12 16.16
C ALA A 176 24.43 0.82 15.34
N GLU A 177 24.84 1.96 15.88
CA GLU A 177 25.73 2.91 15.20
C GLU A 177 27.10 2.28 14.91
N ALA A 178 27.71 1.62 15.89
CA ALA A 178 28.99 0.93 15.70
C ALA A 178 28.88 -0.21 14.68
N VAL A 179 27.75 -0.89 14.62
CA VAL A 179 27.45 -1.91 13.62
C VAL A 179 27.39 -1.31 12.24
N TRP A 180 26.71 -0.18 12.07
CA TRP A 180 26.67 0.53 10.78
C TRP A 180 28.05 1.01 10.32
N GLN A 181 28.92 1.46 11.22
CA GLN A 181 30.31 1.80 10.91
C GLN A 181 31.09 0.60 10.34
N LYS A 182 30.84 -0.62 10.86
CA LYS A 182 31.45 -1.86 10.34
C LYS A 182 30.85 -2.33 9.01
N LEU A 183 29.57 -2.06 8.79
CA LEU A 183 28.88 -2.44 7.55
C LEU A 183 29.18 -1.45 6.41
N ALA A 184 29.37 -0.18 6.70
CA ALA A 184 29.56 0.89 5.72
C ALA A 184 30.63 0.57 4.64
N PRO A 185 31.80 0.01 4.95
CA PRO A 185 32.79 -0.33 3.91
C PRO A 185 32.34 -1.43 2.95
N LYS A 186 31.28 -2.17 3.25
CA LYS A 186 30.73 -3.27 2.45
C LYS A 186 29.58 -2.83 1.57
N ILE A 187 29.03 -1.63 1.80
CA ILE A 187 27.86 -1.11 1.10
C ILE A 187 28.29 -0.50 -0.23
N LEU A 188 27.62 -0.92 -1.31
CA LEU A 188 27.81 -0.40 -2.68
C LEU A 188 26.88 0.76 -2.94
#